data_ec278c45036e68e776aa79eb9aaba248
#
_entry.id   ec278c45036e68e776aa79eb9aaba248
#
_cell.length_a   1.000
_cell.length_b   1.000
_cell.length_c   1.000
_cell.angle_alpha   90.00
_cell.angle_beta   90.00
_cell.angle_gamma   90.00
#
_symmetry.space_group_name_H-M   'P 1'
#
loop_
_entity.id
_entity.type
_entity.pdbx_description
1 polymer ?
#
loop_
_entity_poly.entity_id
_entity_poly.type
_entity_poly.pdbx_seq_one_letter_code
_entity_poly.pdbx_strand_id
1 'polypeptide(L)'
;MDFASNLEPLIREVEDHVASAGWDQPVRLFALVPTASLLSANPELASELGISADMPLTSVEQEIEDALELDELLATIAWPDDVAGAIVVLERIVLPPSAESDLPANDDSALVQAASDHPERRDVRIVSAVLRTGENLNALRYRTHDSADAVAVAPNLVSRLNGAVASTFAD
;
A
#
# COMPACT_ATOMS: atom_id res chain seq x y z
N MET A 1 2.17 19.67 12.82
CA MET A 1 2.57 18.30 13.17
C MET A 1 3.21 17.64 11.96
N ASP A 2 4.35 17.04 12.16
CA ASP A 2 5.09 16.37 11.07
C ASP A 2 4.68 14.91 10.97
N PHE A 3 3.80 14.60 10.04
CA PHE A 3 3.34 13.22 9.82
C PHE A 3 4.39 12.37 9.10
N ALA A 4 5.30 12.98 8.37
CA ALA A 4 6.31 12.23 7.60
C ALA A 4 7.24 11.43 8.50
N SER A 5 7.64 11.98 9.64
CA SER A 5 8.53 11.28 10.57
C SER A 5 7.87 10.08 11.25
N ASN A 6 6.54 9.95 11.14
CA ASN A 6 5.78 8.87 11.75
C ASN A 6 5.27 7.84 10.73
N LEU A 7 5.63 7.99 9.45
CA LEU A 7 5.20 7.04 8.42
C LEU A 7 5.86 5.67 8.60
N GLU A 8 7.11 5.60 9.01
CA GLU A 8 7.81 4.31 9.12
C GLU A 8 7.14 3.35 10.11
N PRO A 9 6.89 3.74 11.37
CA PRO A 9 6.21 2.82 12.28
C PRO A 9 4.81 2.45 11.79
N LEU A 10 4.11 3.38 11.16
CA LEU A 10 2.78 3.15 10.63
C LEU A 10 2.79 2.17 9.46
N ILE A 11 3.72 2.35 8.51
CA ILE A 11 3.81 1.46 7.35
C ILE A 11 4.23 0.04 7.77
N ARG A 12 5.10 -0.08 8.77
CA ARG A 12 5.48 -1.39 9.31
C ARG A 12 4.31 -2.08 9.99
N GLU A 13 3.49 -1.33 10.72
CA GLU A 13 2.29 -1.85 11.37
C GLU A 13 1.29 -2.38 10.33
N VAL A 14 1.02 -1.60 9.28
CA VAL A 14 0.09 -2.01 8.21
C VAL A 14 0.65 -3.22 7.46
N GLU A 15 1.94 -3.20 7.13
CA GLU A 15 2.57 -4.31 6.42
C GLU A 15 2.50 -5.61 7.23
N ASP A 16 2.77 -5.53 8.52
CA ASP A 16 2.71 -6.69 9.40
C ASP A 16 1.28 -7.22 9.54
N HIS A 17 0.32 -6.32 9.66
CA HIS A 17 -1.10 -6.66 9.72
C HIS A 17 -1.54 -7.41 8.45
N VAL A 18 -1.17 -6.89 7.27
CA VAL A 18 -1.49 -7.54 6.00
C VAL A 18 -0.78 -8.88 5.87
N ALA A 19 0.48 -8.96 6.29
CA ALA A 19 1.28 -10.17 6.23
C ALA A 19 0.65 -11.31 7.05
N SER A 20 -0.03 -10.99 8.13
CA SER A 20 -0.68 -11.99 8.98
C SER A 20 -1.78 -12.76 8.26
N ALA A 21 -2.35 -12.21 7.20
CA ALA A 21 -3.38 -12.85 6.38
C ALA A 21 -2.80 -13.67 5.22
N GLY A 22 -1.47 -13.67 5.03
CA GLY A 22 -0.78 -14.46 4.02
C GLY A 22 -0.65 -13.78 2.68
N TRP A 23 -0.41 -14.57 1.65
CA TRP A 23 -0.22 -14.10 0.27
C TRP A 23 -1.48 -14.35 -0.57
N ASP A 24 -1.44 -13.86 -1.81
CA ASP A 24 -2.54 -13.98 -2.79
C ASP A 24 -3.78 -13.21 -2.35
N GLN A 25 -3.55 -12.04 -1.78
CA GLN A 25 -4.62 -11.14 -1.34
C GLN A 25 -4.95 -10.11 -2.43
N PRO A 26 -6.21 -9.64 -2.47
CA PRO A 26 -6.56 -8.52 -3.35
C PRO A 26 -5.89 -7.23 -2.86
N VAL A 27 -5.97 -6.18 -3.68
CA VAL A 27 -5.52 -4.84 -3.30
C VAL A 27 -6.26 -4.41 -2.03
N ARG A 28 -5.54 -3.82 -1.08
CA ARG A 28 -6.12 -3.28 0.15
C ARG A 28 -5.81 -1.79 0.22
N LEU A 29 -6.76 -1.03 0.73
CA LEU A 29 -6.67 0.43 0.79
C LEU A 29 -6.93 0.88 2.23
N PHE A 30 -6.10 1.80 2.71
CA PHE A 30 -6.23 2.37 4.06
C PHE A 30 -6.20 3.90 3.95
N ALA A 31 -7.10 4.55 4.69
CA ALA A 31 -7.04 5.99 4.88
C ALA A 31 -6.16 6.30 6.08
N LEU A 32 -5.36 7.36 5.99
CA LEU A 32 -4.56 7.85 7.11
C LEU A 32 -5.25 9.08 7.67
N VAL A 33 -5.75 8.97 8.89
CA VAL A 33 -6.55 10.01 9.54
C VAL A 33 -5.80 10.49 10.78
N PRO A 34 -5.76 11.82 11.04
CA PRO A 34 -5.17 12.30 12.28
C PRO A 34 -5.87 11.67 13.48
N THR A 35 -5.10 11.05 14.35
CA THR A 35 -5.63 10.34 15.51
C THR A 35 -6.49 11.26 16.39
N ALA A 36 -6.06 12.52 16.55
CA ALA A 36 -6.81 13.52 17.31
C ALA A 36 -8.22 13.73 16.75
N SER A 37 -8.38 13.68 15.42
CA SER A 37 -9.70 13.82 14.79
C SER A 37 -10.62 12.65 15.12
N LEU A 38 -10.08 11.44 15.13
CA LEU A 38 -10.85 10.23 15.48
C LEU A 38 -11.26 10.26 16.95
N LEU A 39 -10.36 10.64 17.84
CA LEU A 39 -10.64 10.71 19.26
C LEU A 39 -11.70 11.77 19.59
N SER A 40 -11.69 12.89 18.86
CA SER A 40 -12.67 13.97 19.04
C SER A 40 -14.05 13.59 18.51
N ALA A 41 -14.08 12.91 17.34
CA ALA A 41 -15.34 12.58 16.66
C ALA A 41 -16.06 11.40 17.32
N ASN A 42 -15.31 10.38 17.75
CA ASN A 42 -15.86 9.13 18.27
C ASN A 42 -14.99 8.56 19.39
N PRO A 43 -15.03 9.16 20.61
CA PRO A 43 -14.18 8.67 21.72
C PRO A 43 -14.44 7.22 22.10
N GLU A 44 -15.71 6.79 22.04
CA GLU A 44 -16.09 5.42 22.37
C GLU A 44 -15.55 4.42 21.37
N LEU A 45 -15.64 4.76 20.07
CA LEU A 45 -15.13 3.92 18.98
C LEU A 45 -13.61 3.79 19.06
N ALA A 46 -12.91 4.87 19.37
CA ALA A 46 -11.47 4.85 19.54
C ALA A 46 -11.05 3.89 20.65
N SER A 47 -11.79 3.89 21.76
CA SER A 47 -11.54 2.98 22.87
C SER A 47 -11.79 1.51 22.47
N GLU A 48 -12.87 1.25 21.76
CA GLU A 48 -13.23 -0.09 21.28
C GLU A 48 -12.21 -0.66 20.29
N LEU A 49 -11.68 0.20 19.42
CA LEU A 49 -10.69 -0.21 18.41
C LEU A 49 -9.26 -0.26 18.94
N GLY A 50 -9.03 0.19 20.18
CA GLY A 50 -7.69 0.21 20.76
C GLY A 50 -6.76 1.21 20.09
N ILE A 51 -7.30 2.32 19.58
CA ILE A 51 -6.52 3.35 18.90
C ILE A 51 -5.59 4.03 19.91
N SER A 52 -4.29 4.05 19.60
CA SER A 52 -3.29 4.66 20.46
C SER A 52 -3.21 6.17 20.25
N ALA A 53 -3.39 6.94 21.32
CA ALA A 53 -3.24 8.39 21.28
C ALA A 53 -1.79 8.83 21.05
N ASP A 54 -0.83 7.92 21.21
CA ASP A 54 0.59 8.20 20.98
C ASP A 54 0.95 8.26 19.48
N MET A 55 0.12 7.68 18.62
CA MET A 55 0.34 7.71 17.18
C MET A 55 -0.39 8.90 16.56
N PRO A 56 0.33 9.80 15.85
CA PRO A 56 -0.31 10.99 15.25
C PRO A 56 -1.28 10.68 14.12
N LEU A 57 -1.08 9.56 13.41
CA LEU A 57 -1.98 9.08 12.36
C LEU A 57 -2.48 7.69 12.69
N THR A 58 -3.72 7.41 12.32
CA THR A 58 -4.33 6.09 12.43
C THR A 58 -4.72 5.61 11.03
N SER A 59 -4.38 4.36 10.71
CA SER A 59 -4.80 3.75 9.45
C SER A 59 -6.18 3.13 9.63
N VAL A 60 -7.08 3.43 8.68
CA VAL A 60 -8.45 2.90 8.67
C VAL A 60 -8.66 2.18 7.34
N GLU A 61 -8.85 0.87 7.39
CA GLU A 61 -9.05 0.07 6.18
C GLU A 61 -10.37 0.45 5.53
N GLN A 62 -10.34 0.64 4.20
CA GLN A 62 -11.51 0.98 3.40
C GLN A 62 -12.04 -0.27 2.70
N GLU A 63 -13.36 -0.38 2.62
CA GLU A 63 -13.98 -1.42 1.81
C GLU A 63 -13.90 -1.02 0.35
N ILE A 64 -13.42 -1.93 -0.49
CA ILE A 64 -13.30 -1.70 -1.93
C ILE A 64 -13.90 -2.88 -2.69
N GLU A 65 -14.34 -2.60 -3.92
CA GLU A 65 -14.89 -3.65 -4.79
C GLU A 65 -13.74 -4.49 -5.36
N ASP A 66 -13.80 -5.79 -5.15
CA ASP A 66 -12.77 -6.72 -5.58
C ASP A 66 -12.60 -6.78 -7.11
N ALA A 67 -13.65 -6.41 -7.84
CA ALA A 67 -13.64 -6.50 -9.30
C ALA A 67 -12.92 -5.34 -10.00
N LEU A 68 -12.53 -4.28 -9.26
CA LEU A 68 -11.89 -3.11 -9.84
C LEU A 68 -10.39 -3.33 -10.00
N GLU A 69 -9.85 -2.91 -11.15
CA GLU A 69 -8.42 -2.78 -11.34
C GLU A 69 -7.91 -1.59 -10.51
N LEU A 70 -6.62 -1.60 -10.18
CA LEU A 70 -6.03 -0.56 -9.34
C LEU A 70 -6.26 0.84 -9.91
N ASP A 71 -6.05 1.02 -11.21
CA ASP A 71 -6.24 2.32 -11.86
C ASP A 71 -7.68 2.81 -11.78
N GLU A 72 -8.65 1.90 -11.96
CA GLU A 72 -10.07 2.20 -11.84
C GLU A 72 -10.44 2.56 -10.41
N LEU A 73 -9.90 1.81 -9.45
CA LEU A 73 -10.12 2.07 -8.04
C LEU A 73 -9.63 3.46 -7.66
N LEU A 74 -8.39 3.79 -8.02
CA LEU A 74 -7.81 5.09 -7.67
C LEU A 74 -8.52 6.25 -8.35
N ALA A 75 -9.07 6.04 -9.55
CA ALA A 75 -9.81 7.07 -10.28
C ALA A 75 -11.17 7.39 -9.63
N THR A 76 -11.73 6.47 -8.83
CA THR A 76 -13.02 6.67 -8.17
C THR A 76 -12.91 7.23 -6.76
N ILE A 77 -11.71 7.30 -6.20
CA ILE A 77 -11.51 7.73 -4.82
C ILE A 77 -11.63 9.25 -4.70
N ALA A 78 -12.43 9.69 -3.73
CA ALA A 78 -12.49 11.08 -3.30
C ALA A 78 -12.30 11.09 -1.79
N TRP A 79 -11.23 11.71 -1.32
CA TRP A 79 -10.91 11.73 0.09
C TRP A 79 -11.52 12.95 0.79
N PRO A 80 -12.16 12.76 1.97
CA PRO A 80 -12.55 13.90 2.80
C PRO A 80 -11.34 14.74 3.24
N ASP A 81 -11.58 15.97 3.58
CA ASP A 81 -10.52 16.93 3.95
C ASP A 81 -9.72 16.51 5.18
N ASP A 82 -10.30 15.68 6.05
CA ASP A 82 -9.64 15.20 7.26
C ASP A 82 -8.72 14.01 7.02
N VAL A 83 -8.71 13.45 5.80
CA VAL A 83 -7.79 12.38 5.46
C VAL A 83 -6.43 12.98 5.08
N ALA A 84 -5.41 12.65 5.85
CA ALA A 84 -4.07 13.22 5.69
C ALA A 84 -3.21 12.44 4.67
N GLY A 85 -3.58 11.20 4.38
CA GLY A 85 -2.83 10.36 3.45
C GLY A 85 -3.55 9.05 3.18
N ALA A 86 -2.90 8.18 2.41
CA ALA A 86 -3.45 6.88 2.07
C ALA A 86 -2.34 5.84 1.97
N ILE A 87 -2.69 4.58 2.24
CA ILE A 87 -1.81 3.43 2.03
C ILE A 87 -2.52 2.47 1.08
N VAL A 88 -1.80 2.07 0.03
CA VAL A 88 -2.25 1.01 -0.89
C VAL A 88 -1.32 -0.17 -0.73
N VAL A 89 -1.88 -1.37 -0.57
CA VAL A 89 -1.12 -2.62 -0.49
C VAL A 89 -1.52 -3.50 -1.65
N LEU A 90 -0.55 -4.00 -2.39
CA LEU A 90 -0.80 -4.88 -3.52
C LEU A 90 0.37 -5.86 -3.71
N GLU A 91 0.10 -6.91 -4.46
CA GLU A 91 1.12 -7.91 -4.82
C GLU A 91 1.41 -7.80 -6.29
N ARG A 92 2.67 -7.95 -6.65
CA ARG A 92 3.16 -7.90 -8.04
C ARG A 92 4.14 -9.04 -8.30
N ILE A 93 4.24 -9.42 -9.55
CA ILE A 93 5.26 -10.36 -10.01
C ILE A 93 6.41 -9.53 -10.58
N VAL A 94 7.61 -9.77 -10.08
CA VAL A 94 8.83 -9.12 -10.55
C VAL A 94 9.74 -10.17 -11.17
N LEU A 95 10.29 -9.86 -12.34
CA LEU A 95 11.24 -10.72 -13.03
C LEU A 95 12.60 -10.04 -13.07
N PRO A 96 13.71 -10.80 -12.95
CA PRO A 96 15.03 -10.24 -13.18
C PRO A 96 15.16 -9.81 -14.65
N PRO A 97 16.02 -8.82 -14.98
CA PRO A 97 16.18 -8.35 -16.36
C PRO A 97 16.52 -9.46 -17.35
N SER A 98 17.27 -10.46 -16.92
CA SER A 98 17.63 -11.61 -17.77
C SER A 98 16.42 -12.46 -18.17
N ALA A 99 15.37 -12.47 -17.36
CA ALA A 99 14.15 -13.23 -17.61
C ALA A 99 13.16 -12.47 -18.48
N GLU A 100 13.22 -11.13 -18.50
CA GLU A 100 12.31 -10.29 -19.29
C GLU A 100 12.45 -10.57 -20.80
N SER A 101 13.64 -10.93 -21.26
CA SER A 101 13.88 -11.23 -22.67
C SER A 101 13.15 -12.49 -23.16
N ASP A 102 12.73 -13.36 -22.24
CA ASP A 102 12.00 -14.59 -22.55
C ASP A 102 10.49 -14.36 -22.68
N LEU A 103 10.02 -13.14 -22.44
CA LEU A 103 8.59 -12.80 -22.42
C LEU A 103 8.12 -12.31 -23.79
N PRO A 104 6.87 -12.65 -24.19
CA PRO A 104 6.30 -12.13 -25.44
C PRO A 104 6.05 -10.61 -25.29
N ALA A 105 6.42 -9.85 -26.34
CA ALA A 105 6.41 -8.39 -26.30
C ALA A 105 5.10 -7.75 -26.79
N ASN A 106 4.26 -8.51 -27.50
CA ASN A 106 3.15 -7.95 -28.26
C ASN A 106 1.75 -8.29 -27.76
N ASP A 107 1.64 -9.02 -26.66
CA ASP A 107 0.36 -9.45 -26.11
C ASP A 107 0.40 -9.39 -24.59
N ASP A 108 -0.35 -8.45 -24.01
CA ASP A 108 -0.37 -8.24 -22.55
C ASP A 108 -0.87 -9.47 -21.79
N SER A 109 -1.87 -10.18 -22.30
CA SER A 109 -2.39 -11.40 -21.66
C SER A 109 -1.36 -12.51 -21.67
N ALA A 110 -0.68 -12.71 -22.80
CA ALA A 110 0.40 -13.69 -22.91
C ALA A 110 1.59 -13.29 -22.05
N LEU A 111 1.89 -11.99 -21.94
CA LEU A 111 2.95 -11.48 -21.09
C LEU A 111 2.69 -11.79 -19.61
N VAL A 112 1.47 -11.53 -19.13
CA VAL A 112 1.08 -11.82 -17.75
C VAL A 112 1.16 -13.30 -17.46
N GLN A 113 0.66 -14.15 -18.37
CA GLN A 113 0.69 -15.59 -18.22
C GLN A 113 2.13 -16.13 -18.19
N ALA A 114 2.98 -15.66 -19.11
CA ALA A 114 4.39 -16.05 -19.17
C ALA A 114 5.15 -15.63 -17.91
N ALA A 115 4.88 -14.43 -17.41
CA ALA A 115 5.49 -13.94 -16.17
C ALA A 115 5.06 -14.80 -14.98
N SER A 116 3.78 -15.16 -14.90
CA SER A 116 3.24 -16.00 -13.83
C SER A 116 3.84 -17.41 -13.83
N ASP A 117 4.15 -17.94 -15.01
CA ASP A 117 4.68 -19.30 -15.17
C ASP A 117 6.21 -19.34 -15.16
N HIS A 118 6.88 -18.17 -15.13
CA HIS A 118 8.33 -18.12 -15.21
C HIS A 118 8.99 -18.65 -13.93
N PRO A 119 10.00 -19.54 -14.04
CA PRO A 119 10.63 -20.13 -12.84
C PRO A 119 11.43 -19.14 -12.00
N GLU A 120 11.87 -18.02 -12.60
CA GLU A 120 12.62 -16.99 -11.88
C GLU A 120 11.75 -15.85 -11.36
N ARG A 121 10.43 -15.99 -11.43
CA ARG A 121 9.52 -14.96 -10.92
C ARG A 121 9.71 -14.73 -9.43
N ARG A 122 9.49 -13.50 -9.03
CA ARG A 122 9.47 -13.10 -7.61
C ARG A 122 8.12 -12.46 -7.32
N ASP A 123 7.40 -13.00 -6.35
CA ASP A 123 6.19 -12.34 -5.87
C ASP A 123 6.63 -11.33 -4.82
N VAL A 124 6.18 -10.10 -4.95
CA VAL A 124 6.50 -9.03 -4.01
C VAL A 124 5.22 -8.35 -3.53
N ARG A 125 5.12 -8.11 -2.23
CA ARG A 125 4.07 -7.27 -1.67
C ARG A 125 4.61 -5.87 -1.55
N ILE A 126 3.88 -4.93 -2.12
CA ILE A 126 4.25 -3.52 -2.16
C ILE A 126 3.28 -2.74 -1.27
N VAL A 127 3.81 -1.93 -0.38
CA VAL A 127 3.03 -0.98 0.42
C VAL A 127 3.46 0.42 0.02
N SER A 128 2.49 1.22 -0.44
CA SER A 128 2.74 2.61 -0.79
C SER A 128 1.96 3.50 0.17
N ALA A 129 2.66 4.24 1.01
CA ALA A 129 2.09 5.23 1.90
C ALA A 129 2.41 6.62 1.35
N VAL A 130 1.38 7.42 1.08
CA VAL A 130 1.54 8.76 0.52
C VAL A 130 0.71 9.74 1.34
N LEU A 131 1.33 10.83 1.77
CA LEU A 131 0.64 11.92 2.46
C LEU A 131 0.12 12.94 1.45
N ARG A 132 -0.94 13.64 1.84
CA ARG A 132 -1.54 14.72 1.03
C ARG A 132 -0.50 15.78 0.65
N THR A 133 0.51 15.98 1.50
CA THR A 133 1.61 16.91 1.26
C THR A 133 2.61 16.43 0.21
N GLY A 134 2.53 15.17 -0.22
CA GLY A 134 3.39 14.59 -1.26
C GLY A 134 4.50 13.69 -0.75
N GLU A 135 4.76 13.66 0.55
CA GLU A 135 5.76 12.75 1.12
C GLU A 135 5.29 11.31 0.99
N ASN A 136 6.22 10.40 0.76
CA ASN A 136 5.90 9.00 0.60
C ASN A 136 6.90 8.12 1.34
N LEU A 137 6.46 6.89 1.61
CA LEU A 137 7.32 5.83 2.12
C LEU A 137 6.79 4.51 1.58
N ASN A 138 7.68 3.61 1.23
CA ASN A 138 7.31 2.32 0.65
C ASN A 138 7.90 1.18 1.44
N ALA A 139 7.23 0.03 1.44
CA ALA A 139 7.73 -1.20 1.99
C ALA A 139 7.61 -2.31 0.95
N LEU A 140 8.63 -3.14 0.84
CA LEU A 140 8.65 -4.27 -0.07
C LEU A 140 8.97 -5.54 0.72
N ARG A 141 8.11 -6.56 0.56
CA ARG A 141 8.35 -7.89 1.12
C ARG A 141 8.31 -8.90 -0.02
N TYR A 142 9.37 -9.65 -0.18
CA TYR A 142 9.43 -10.72 -1.18
C TYR A 142 8.91 -12.02 -0.58
N ARG A 143 8.12 -12.75 -1.35
CA ARG A 143 7.55 -14.03 -0.91
C ARG A 143 8.64 -15.06 -0.55
N THR A 144 9.78 -14.99 -1.25
CA THR A 144 10.93 -15.86 -0.97
C THR A 144 11.68 -15.49 0.30
N HIS A 145 11.43 -14.30 0.86
CA HIS A 145 12.04 -13.80 2.08
C HIS A 145 10.94 -13.23 2.97
N ASP A 146 9.97 -14.08 3.30
CA ASP A 146 8.73 -13.68 3.96
C ASP A 146 8.90 -13.58 5.47
N SER A 147 9.64 -12.56 5.90
CA SER A 147 9.79 -12.25 7.32
C SER A 147 9.82 -10.74 7.52
N ALA A 148 9.38 -10.30 8.69
CA ALA A 148 9.37 -8.86 9.03
C ALA A 148 10.78 -8.25 8.96
N ASP A 149 11.81 -9.03 9.29
CA ASP A 149 13.20 -8.58 9.28
C ASP A 149 13.73 -8.35 7.86
N ALA A 150 13.10 -8.96 6.86
CA ALA A 150 13.53 -8.86 5.47
C ALA A 150 12.76 -7.78 4.68
N VAL A 151 11.84 -7.06 5.33
CA VAL A 151 11.08 -5.98 4.67
C VAL A 151 11.98 -4.78 4.42
N ALA A 152 12.06 -4.35 3.16
CA ALA A 152 12.80 -3.14 2.79
C ALA A 152 11.86 -1.93 2.91
N VAL A 153 12.28 -0.91 3.63
CA VAL A 153 11.49 0.32 3.80
C VAL A 153 12.33 1.52 3.38
N ALA A 154 11.84 2.27 2.40
CA ALA A 154 12.51 3.48 1.92
C ALA A 154 11.53 4.33 1.11
N PRO A 155 11.78 5.64 0.96
CA PRO A 155 10.96 6.45 0.07
C PRO A 155 11.33 6.20 -1.40
N ASN A 156 10.40 6.53 -2.28
CA ASN A 156 10.60 6.55 -3.74
C ASN A 156 10.99 5.19 -4.35
N LEU A 157 10.59 4.08 -3.74
CA LEU A 157 10.86 2.75 -4.29
C LEU A 157 9.92 2.39 -5.44
N VAL A 158 8.70 2.92 -5.43
CA VAL A 158 7.67 2.66 -6.44
C VAL A 158 7.04 3.98 -6.89
N SER A 159 7.81 4.80 -7.58
CA SER A 159 7.44 6.18 -7.91
C SER A 159 6.14 6.29 -8.71
N ARG A 160 5.91 5.36 -9.65
CA ARG A 160 4.67 5.36 -10.44
C ARG A 160 3.44 5.13 -9.57
N LEU A 161 3.51 4.14 -8.68
CA LEU A 161 2.42 3.87 -7.75
C LEU A 161 2.22 5.02 -6.76
N ASN A 162 3.33 5.56 -6.23
CA ASN A 162 3.27 6.72 -5.34
C ASN A 162 2.56 7.90 -6.01
N GLY A 163 2.89 8.16 -7.28
CA GLY A 163 2.24 9.23 -8.06
C GLY A 163 0.76 8.98 -8.27
N ALA A 164 0.38 7.73 -8.53
CA ALA A 164 -1.03 7.38 -8.70
C ALA A 164 -1.82 7.58 -7.40
N VAL A 165 -1.25 7.19 -6.27
CA VAL A 165 -1.88 7.39 -4.95
C VAL A 165 -1.96 8.88 -4.63
N ALA A 166 -0.89 9.63 -4.89
CA ALA A 166 -0.88 11.08 -4.67
C ALA A 166 -1.95 11.80 -5.48
N SER A 167 -2.22 11.33 -6.70
CA SER A 167 -3.23 11.94 -7.58
C SER A 167 -4.66 11.84 -7.01
N THR A 168 -4.92 10.90 -6.10
CA THR A 168 -6.22 10.77 -5.46
C THR A 168 -6.54 11.96 -4.53
N PHE A 169 -5.53 12.74 -4.16
CA PHE A 169 -5.69 13.94 -3.34
C PHE A 169 -5.74 15.23 -4.17
N ALA A 170 -5.56 15.12 -5.47
CA ALA A 170 -5.64 16.29 -6.36
C ALA A 170 -7.10 16.70 -6.56
N ASP A 171 -7.32 18.01 -6.60
CA ASP A 171 -8.66 18.58 -6.85
C ASP A 171 -9.01 18.59 -8.33
#